data_d717524f20d3916c815ebe08d658eb33
#
_entry.id   d717524f20d3916c815ebe08d658eb33
#
_cell.length_a   1.000
_cell.length_b   1.000
_cell.length_c   1.000
_cell.angle_alpha   90.00
_cell.angle_beta   90.00
_cell.angle_gamma   90.00
#
_symmetry.space_group_name_H-M   'P 1'
#
loop_
_entity.id
_entity.type
_entity.pdbx_description
1 polymer ?
#
loop_
_entity_poly.entity_id
_entity_poly.type
_entity_poly.pdbx_seq_one_letter_code
_entity_poly.pdbx_strand_id
1 'polypeptide(L)'
;RTRVRHGTRPAISYQLTSGALDAAQTLTWNALHAQVTQAANLFRSLGVGETDVVAFVLPNALETAVTLLAGAVAGIVNPVNPLLEAEQISAILRETKAKVVVSLRAFPKTDLAQKVAEAVRHAPSVKTVLEVDLNRYLSPPKSWIVPLVRPKNPVQHTANVKNFNAECARHSGDRLDFADRTQDHVAAYFHTGGTTGMPKVAQHKATGMIYNGWLGHRLLFRETDIVICPLPLFHVFAAYPILMSMIASGAHVVFPTPAGYRGEGVFDNFWKLVARWKVSYMVTVPTALSALMQRPVDADVSTLRGAFSGSAPLPIELFNRFEKATGVQIVEGYGLTECTCLVSINPPDGNKKIGSVGLPFPHCDVRIIATHPDGSPRECGVDEVGEICVSNPGVYAGATYTEVEKNVGLYYGGTHLRTGDLGRLDGDGYLFITGRAKDL
;
A
#
# COMPACT_ATOMS: atom_id res chain seq x y z
N ARG A 1 -15.91 -8.21 12.06
CA ARG A 1 -16.74 -9.21 11.33
C ARG A 1 -15.87 -10.35 10.78
N THR A 2 -14.80 -10.07 10.05
CA THR A 2 -13.90 -11.08 9.45
C THR A 2 -13.26 -11.97 10.51
N ARG A 3 -12.74 -11.43 11.61
CA ARG A 3 -12.25 -12.22 12.74
C ARG A 3 -13.30 -13.21 13.27
N VAL A 4 -14.56 -12.78 13.41
CA VAL A 4 -15.63 -13.63 13.94
C VAL A 4 -15.94 -14.80 13.00
N ARG A 5 -15.87 -14.58 11.69
CA ARG A 5 -16.17 -15.59 10.66
C ARG A 5 -15.00 -16.51 10.34
N HIS A 6 -13.79 -15.96 10.36
CA HIS A 6 -12.58 -16.60 9.78
C HIS A 6 -11.40 -16.63 10.76
N GLY A 7 -11.62 -16.48 12.05
CA GLY A 7 -10.60 -16.23 13.07
C GLY A 7 -9.37 -17.13 13.01
N THR A 8 -9.53 -18.42 12.75
CA THR A 8 -8.43 -19.39 12.69
C THR A 8 -7.78 -19.55 11.32
N ARG A 9 -8.35 -18.92 10.27
CA ARG A 9 -7.80 -18.98 8.92
C ARG A 9 -6.60 -18.04 8.77
N PRO A 10 -5.64 -18.36 7.85
CA PRO A 10 -4.57 -17.45 7.50
C PRO A 10 -5.09 -16.09 7.03
N ALA A 11 -4.50 -15.03 7.55
CA ALA A 11 -4.76 -13.65 7.14
C ALA A 11 -3.58 -13.10 6.33
N ILE A 12 -2.38 -13.13 6.92
CA ILE A 12 -1.16 -12.62 6.31
C ILE A 12 -0.05 -13.63 6.50
N SER A 13 0.67 -13.96 5.44
CA SER A 13 1.94 -14.68 5.48
C SER A 13 3.08 -13.83 4.99
N TYR A 14 4.23 -14.01 5.58
CA TYR A 14 5.45 -13.30 5.25
C TYR A 14 6.64 -14.25 5.29
N GLN A 15 7.55 -14.09 4.33
CA GLN A 15 8.84 -14.76 4.34
C GLN A 15 9.98 -13.78 4.06
N LEU A 16 11.10 -13.95 4.76
CA LEU A 16 12.24 -13.02 4.67
C LEU A 16 13.05 -13.19 3.39
N THR A 17 13.08 -14.39 2.84
CA THR A 17 13.82 -14.77 1.64
C THR A 17 12.90 -15.42 0.62
N SER A 18 13.31 -15.45 -0.66
CA SER A 18 12.44 -15.80 -1.78
C SER A 18 12.33 -17.30 -2.11
N GLY A 19 13.06 -18.15 -1.40
CA GLY A 19 13.05 -19.60 -1.69
C GLY A 19 11.68 -20.23 -1.41
N ALA A 20 11.25 -21.11 -2.29
CA ALA A 20 9.96 -21.81 -2.14
C ALA A 20 9.87 -22.71 -0.89
N LEU A 21 11.00 -23.12 -0.33
CA LEU A 21 11.08 -23.93 0.89
C LEU A 21 11.50 -23.13 2.12
N ASP A 22 11.73 -21.82 1.96
CA ASP A 22 12.18 -20.97 3.05
C ASP A 22 11.11 -20.82 4.13
N ALA A 23 11.56 -20.56 5.37
CA ALA A 23 10.66 -20.34 6.50
C ALA A 23 9.73 -19.13 6.25
N ALA A 24 8.48 -19.29 6.61
CA ALA A 24 7.47 -18.24 6.56
C ALA A 24 6.74 -18.16 7.91
N GLN A 25 6.29 -16.98 8.27
CA GLN A 25 5.40 -16.77 9.40
C GLN A 25 4.02 -16.34 8.91
N THR A 26 2.99 -16.91 9.52
CA THR A 26 1.60 -16.64 9.18
C THR A 26 0.85 -16.15 10.42
N LEU A 27 0.15 -15.04 10.27
CA LEU A 27 -0.86 -14.59 11.23
C LEU A 27 -2.23 -15.07 10.76
N THR A 28 -2.98 -15.67 11.68
CA THR A 28 -4.41 -15.89 11.51
C THR A 28 -5.17 -14.57 11.71
N TRP A 29 -6.46 -14.53 11.36
CA TRP A 29 -7.30 -13.35 11.59
C TRP A 29 -7.40 -13.01 13.09
N ASN A 30 -7.42 -14.03 13.96
CA ASN A 30 -7.35 -13.80 15.42
C ASN A 30 -6.02 -13.20 15.85
N ALA A 31 -4.90 -13.73 15.35
CA ALA A 31 -3.57 -13.25 15.70
C ALA A 31 -3.32 -11.82 15.16
N LEU A 32 -3.75 -11.55 13.93
CA LEU A 32 -3.66 -10.19 13.35
C LEU A 32 -4.46 -9.19 14.18
N HIS A 33 -5.71 -9.52 14.54
CA HIS A 33 -6.53 -8.66 15.39
C HIS A 33 -5.85 -8.38 16.73
N ALA A 34 -5.35 -9.43 17.40
CA ALA A 34 -4.68 -9.27 18.69
C ALA A 34 -3.45 -8.37 18.58
N GLN A 35 -2.59 -8.59 17.58
CA GLN A 35 -1.39 -7.76 17.39
C GLN A 35 -1.71 -6.31 17.01
N VAL A 36 -2.74 -6.07 16.19
CA VAL A 36 -3.20 -4.71 15.87
C VAL A 36 -3.73 -4.02 17.13
N THR A 37 -4.52 -4.72 17.94
CA THR A 37 -5.04 -4.18 19.20
C THR A 37 -3.91 -3.85 20.18
N GLN A 38 -2.93 -4.74 20.35
CA GLN A 38 -1.76 -4.51 21.18
C GLN A 38 -0.96 -3.28 20.73
N ALA A 39 -0.70 -3.19 19.44
CA ALA A 39 0.05 -2.05 18.89
C ALA A 39 -0.72 -0.73 19.01
N ALA A 40 -2.04 -0.73 18.81
CA ALA A 40 -2.88 0.46 19.00
C ALA A 40 -2.85 0.93 20.46
N ASN A 41 -2.98 0.01 21.42
CA ASN A 41 -2.87 0.30 22.85
C ASN A 41 -1.47 0.82 23.21
N LEU A 42 -0.41 0.23 22.64
CA LEU A 42 0.95 0.74 22.80
C LEU A 42 1.07 2.18 22.30
N PHE A 43 0.59 2.50 21.10
CA PHE A 43 0.68 3.87 20.56
C PHE A 43 -0.04 4.87 21.45
N ARG A 44 -1.23 4.53 21.96
CA ARG A 44 -1.96 5.37 22.92
C ARG A 44 -1.18 5.54 24.24
N SER A 45 -0.56 4.50 24.77
CA SER A 45 0.26 4.59 25.99
C SER A 45 1.50 5.45 25.81
N LEU A 46 1.99 5.61 24.57
CA LEU A 46 3.08 6.51 24.21
C LEU A 46 2.60 7.95 23.94
N GLY A 47 1.34 8.27 24.23
CA GLY A 47 0.77 9.60 24.12
C GLY A 47 0.27 9.96 22.71
N VAL A 48 0.06 8.98 21.83
CA VAL A 48 -0.58 9.22 20.54
C VAL A 48 -2.07 9.44 20.74
N GLY A 49 -2.54 10.66 20.47
CA GLY A 49 -3.96 11.01 20.46
C GLY A 49 -4.60 10.79 19.07
N GLU A 50 -5.87 11.13 18.95
CA GLU A 50 -6.67 10.88 17.73
C GLU A 50 -6.15 11.57 16.48
N THR A 51 -5.50 12.71 16.62
CA THR A 51 -4.93 13.53 15.55
C THR A 51 -3.41 13.45 15.47
N ASP A 52 -2.80 12.66 16.35
CA ASP A 52 -1.35 12.48 16.35
C ASP A 52 -0.91 11.39 15.38
N VAL A 53 0.32 11.51 14.89
CA VAL A 53 0.83 10.68 13.82
C VAL A 53 1.79 9.61 14.35
N VAL A 54 1.53 8.37 13.92
CA VAL A 54 2.44 7.24 13.96
C VAL A 54 3.01 7.04 12.57
N ALA A 55 4.27 7.39 12.35
CA ALA A 55 4.95 7.08 11.10
C ALA A 55 5.59 5.69 11.15
N PHE A 56 5.70 5.03 10.01
CA PHE A 56 6.59 3.91 9.88
C PHE A 56 7.51 4.07 8.66
N VAL A 57 8.77 3.67 8.84
CA VAL A 57 9.79 3.61 7.79
C VAL A 57 10.28 2.17 7.75
N LEU A 58 9.49 1.32 7.10
CA LEU A 58 9.67 -0.13 7.11
C LEU A 58 9.55 -0.72 5.70
N PRO A 59 10.33 -1.73 5.37
CA PRO A 59 10.01 -2.62 4.26
C PRO A 59 8.82 -3.51 4.63
N ASN A 60 8.38 -4.40 3.72
CA ASN A 60 7.33 -5.35 4.03
C ASN A 60 7.77 -6.31 5.16
N ALA A 61 6.91 -6.45 6.14
CA ALA A 61 6.97 -7.41 7.24
C ALA A 61 5.58 -7.56 7.85
N LEU A 62 5.37 -8.50 8.75
CA LEU A 62 4.10 -8.60 9.50
C LEU A 62 3.86 -7.35 10.34
N GLU A 63 4.91 -6.82 10.96
CA GLU A 63 4.87 -5.59 11.75
C GLU A 63 4.49 -4.36 10.94
N THR A 64 4.83 -4.33 9.64
CA THR A 64 4.45 -3.24 8.74
C THR A 64 2.94 -3.20 8.55
N ALA A 65 2.31 -4.35 8.29
CA ALA A 65 0.86 -4.46 8.21
C ALA A 65 0.17 -4.15 9.54
N VAL A 66 0.72 -4.67 10.65
CA VAL A 66 0.21 -4.38 12.00
C VAL A 66 0.28 -2.88 12.30
N THR A 67 1.41 -2.22 11.99
CA THR A 67 1.60 -0.78 12.23
C THR A 67 0.67 0.07 11.38
N LEU A 68 0.49 -0.28 10.10
CA LEU A 68 -0.45 0.40 9.22
C LEU A 68 -1.86 0.44 9.82
N LEU A 69 -2.34 -0.70 10.27
CA LEU A 69 -3.69 -0.84 10.82
C LEU A 69 -3.80 -0.21 12.22
N ALA A 70 -2.85 -0.51 13.11
CA ALA A 70 -2.86 -0.01 14.48
C ALA A 70 -2.68 1.50 14.56
N GLY A 71 -1.84 2.08 13.70
CA GLY A 71 -1.64 3.52 13.62
C GLY A 71 -2.89 4.25 13.18
N ALA A 72 -3.63 3.70 12.20
CA ALA A 72 -4.92 4.23 11.78
C ALA A 72 -6.03 4.12 12.85
N VAL A 73 -5.96 3.10 13.71
CA VAL A 73 -6.87 2.92 14.85
C VAL A 73 -6.53 3.89 15.99
N ALA A 74 -5.26 4.02 16.34
CA ALA A 74 -4.82 4.84 17.46
C ALA A 74 -4.82 6.35 17.15
N GLY A 75 -4.46 6.73 15.95
CA GLY A 75 -4.29 8.12 15.52
C GLY A 75 -4.36 8.25 14.01
N ILE A 76 -3.31 8.77 13.40
CA ILE A 76 -3.12 8.87 11.96
C ILE A 76 -1.85 8.10 11.62
N VAL A 77 -1.94 7.08 10.74
CA VAL A 77 -0.76 6.37 10.28
C VAL A 77 -0.10 7.09 9.12
N ASN A 78 1.23 7.17 9.12
CA ASN A 78 2.00 7.75 8.01
C ASN A 78 3.05 6.75 7.49
N PRO A 79 2.72 5.97 6.46
CA PRO A 79 3.68 5.16 5.74
C PRO A 79 4.71 6.03 5.02
N VAL A 80 5.99 5.80 5.28
CA VAL A 80 7.10 6.51 4.66
C VAL A 80 7.95 5.53 3.87
N ASN A 81 8.27 5.89 2.63
CA ASN A 81 9.10 5.06 1.78
C ASN A 81 10.52 4.88 2.37
N PRO A 82 10.94 3.66 2.72
CA PRO A 82 12.27 3.40 3.30
C PRO A 82 13.43 3.59 2.32
N LEU A 83 13.16 3.83 1.05
CA LEU A 83 14.17 4.12 0.03
C LEU A 83 14.51 5.61 -0.09
N LEU A 84 13.77 6.47 0.61
CA LEU A 84 14.07 7.90 0.67
C LEU A 84 15.35 8.15 1.46
N GLU A 85 15.99 9.30 1.18
CA GLU A 85 17.13 9.76 1.96
C GLU A 85 16.69 10.38 3.30
N ALA A 86 17.63 10.44 4.25
CA ALA A 86 17.35 10.92 5.61
C ALA A 86 16.70 12.31 5.64
N GLU A 87 17.12 13.22 4.75
CA GLU A 87 16.54 14.57 4.64
C GLU A 87 15.06 14.53 4.24
N GLN A 88 14.71 13.70 3.24
CA GLN A 88 13.33 13.54 2.77
C GLN A 88 12.45 12.90 3.85
N ILE A 89 12.96 11.85 4.51
CA ILE A 89 12.27 11.21 5.66
C ILE A 89 12.03 12.26 6.75
N SER A 90 13.06 13.03 7.11
CA SER A 90 12.98 14.08 8.13
C SER A 90 11.93 15.13 7.78
N ALA A 91 11.88 15.57 6.53
CA ALA A 91 10.91 16.57 6.07
C ALA A 91 9.46 16.05 6.22
N ILE A 92 9.19 14.80 5.85
CA ILE A 92 7.88 14.16 6.03
C ILE A 92 7.52 14.07 7.52
N LEU A 93 8.47 13.64 8.37
CA LEU A 93 8.24 13.54 9.81
C LEU A 93 7.95 14.90 10.46
N ARG A 94 8.60 15.98 9.99
CA ARG A 94 8.32 17.36 10.44
C ARG A 94 6.96 17.86 9.98
N GLU A 95 6.64 17.67 8.69
CA GLU A 95 5.35 18.09 8.12
C GLU A 95 4.19 17.43 8.85
N THR A 96 4.28 16.11 9.05
CA THR A 96 3.24 15.33 9.71
C THR A 96 3.28 15.42 11.23
N LYS A 97 4.32 16.03 11.81
CA LYS A 97 4.56 16.11 13.27
C LYS A 97 4.49 14.73 13.94
N ALA A 98 5.08 13.71 13.30
CA ALA A 98 5.07 12.35 13.81
C ALA A 98 5.58 12.29 15.26
N LYS A 99 4.84 11.63 16.15
CA LYS A 99 5.22 11.41 17.55
C LYS A 99 5.98 10.12 17.77
N VAL A 100 5.59 9.08 17.06
CA VAL A 100 6.18 7.74 17.12
C VAL A 100 6.62 7.35 15.71
N VAL A 101 7.80 6.77 15.61
CA VAL A 101 8.32 6.16 14.38
C VAL A 101 8.56 4.67 14.61
N VAL A 102 8.00 3.82 13.77
CA VAL A 102 8.32 2.39 13.72
C VAL A 102 9.29 2.15 12.59
N SER A 103 10.46 1.58 12.88
CA SER A 103 11.51 1.36 11.88
C SER A 103 12.25 0.05 12.11
N LEU A 104 13.21 -0.28 11.27
CA LEU A 104 14.04 -1.44 11.45
C LEU A 104 15.12 -1.20 12.52
N ARG A 105 15.36 -2.21 13.34
CA ARG A 105 16.65 -2.38 14.01
C ARG A 105 17.72 -2.60 12.96
N ALA A 106 18.93 -2.06 13.20
CA ALA A 106 20.06 -2.25 12.28
C ALA A 106 20.16 -3.71 11.83
N PHE A 107 20.21 -3.94 10.52
CA PHE A 107 20.19 -5.27 9.92
C PHE A 107 21.20 -5.35 8.76
N PRO A 108 21.84 -6.48 8.50
CA PRO A 108 22.80 -6.61 7.39
C PRO A 108 22.18 -6.23 6.03
N LYS A 109 22.99 -5.68 5.16
CA LYS A 109 22.64 -5.25 3.79
C LYS A 109 21.62 -4.10 3.71
N THR A 110 21.38 -3.35 4.79
CA THR A 110 20.55 -2.15 4.77
C THR A 110 21.10 -1.07 5.71
N ASP A 111 20.99 0.18 5.31
CA ASP A 111 21.35 1.37 6.09
C ASP A 111 20.15 2.09 6.69
N LEU A 112 18.97 1.47 6.64
CA LEU A 112 17.70 2.10 7.02
C LEU A 112 17.69 2.59 8.47
N ALA A 113 18.24 1.82 9.40
CA ALA A 113 18.32 2.23 10.80
C ALA A 113 19.14 3.52 10.98
N GLN A 114 20.24 3.64 10.24
CA GLN A 114 21.11 4.83 10.24
C GLN A 114 20.41 6.05 9.62
N LYS A 115 19.75 5.86 8.48
CA LYS A 115 18.94 6.92 7.83
C LYS A 115 17.83 7.42 8.73
N VAL A 116 17.11 6.52 9.41
CA VAL A 116 16.04 6.91 10.32
C VAL A 116 16.57 7.61 11.56
N ALA A 117 17.70 7.14 12.13
CA ALA A 117 18.33 7.83 13.26
C ALA A 117 18.72 9.27 12.89
N GLU A 118 19.32 9.46 11.71
CA GLU A 118 19.66 10.80 11.21
C GLU A 118 18.42 11.65 10.97
N ALA A 119 17.39 11.09 10.32
CA ALA A 119 16.13 11.80 10.06
C ALA A 119 15.44 12.29 11.35
N VAL A 120 15.41 11.44 12.39
CA VAL A 120 14.78 11.73 13.68
C VAL A 120 15.51 12.86 14.42
N ARG A 121 16.82 13.00 14.27
CA ARG A 121 17.57 14.14 14.85
C ARG A 121 17.02 15.50 14.40
N HIS A 122 16.49 15.56 13.20
CA HIS A 122 15.93 16.79 12.61
C HIS A 122 14.39 16.84 12.67
N ALA A 123 13.75 15.91 13.38
CA ALA A 123 12.30 15.84 13.57
C ALA A 123 11.93 15.83 15.08
N PRO A 124 11.98 16.96 15.79
CA PRO A 124 11.89 17.03 17.26
C PRO A 124 10.52 16.61 17.82
N SER A 125 9.50 16.47 16.98
CA SER A 125 8.20 15.90 17.36
C SER A 125 8.28 14.42 17.72
N VAL A 126 9.23 13.68 17.13
CA VAL A 126 9.42 12.25 17.38
C VAL A 126 9.98 12.04 18.79
N LYS A 127 9.21 11.37 19.64
CA LYS A 127 9.59 11.07 21.03
C LYS A 127 10.02 9.63 21.22
N THR A 128 9.53 8.71 20.39
CA THR A 128 9.83 7.27 20.50
C THR A 128 10.07 6.68 19.12
N VAL A 129 11.13 5.89 19.02
CA VAL A 129 11.40 5.00 17.89
C VAL A 129 11.20 3.56 18.34
N LEU A 130 10.35 2.84 17.64
CA LEU A 130 10.05 1.42 17.90
C LEU A 130 10.77 0.59 16.84
N GLU A 131 11.72 -0.22 17.26
CA GLU A 131 12.52 -1.03 16.35
C GLU A 131 11.94 -2.43 16.15
N VAL A 132 11.77 -2.80 14.88
CA VAL A 132 11.42 -4.15 14.43
C VAL A 132 12.72 -4.88 14.08
N ASP A 133 12.92 -6.07 14.63
CA ASP A 133 14.11 -6.90 14.35
C ASP A 133 13.76 -8.05 13.39
N LEU A 134 14.21 -7.95 12.14
CA LEU A 134 14.00 -9.01 11.14
C LEU A 134 14.69 -10.33 11.48
N ASN A 135 15.62 -10.36 12.46
CA ASN A 135 16.26 -11.58 12.90
C ASN A 135 15.26 -12.63 13.42
N ARG A 136 14.09 -12.18 13.90
CA ARG A 136 13.02 -13.08 14.35
C ARG A 136 12.45 -14.01 13.26
N TYR A 137 12.67 -13.67 12.00
CA TYR A 137 12.23 -14.45 10.84
C TYR A 137 13.27 -15.47 10.38
N LEU A 138 14.45 -15.47 10.99
CA LEU A 138 15.53 -16.37 10.64
C LEU A 138 15.57 -17.57 11.57
N SER A 139 15.92 -18.73 11.00
CA SER A 139 16.23 -19.95 11.75
C SER A 139 17.75 -20.07 11.97
N PRO A 140 18.20 -20.84 12.99
CA PRO A 140 19.60 -21.19 13.13
C PRO A 140 20.15 -21.90 11.87
N PRO A 141 21.43 -21.68 11.51
CA PRO A 141 22.43 -20.86 12.23
C PRO A 141 22.35 -19.35 11.91
N LYS A 142 21.58 -18.94 10.90
CA LYS A 142 21.53 -17.52 10.41
C LYS A 142 21.10 -16.57 11.55
N SER A 143 20.12 -16.95 12.36
CA SER A 143 19.65 -16.15 13.51
C SER A 143 20.71 -15.90 14.58
N TRP A 144 21.74 -16.77 14.69
CA TRP A 144 22.86 -16.60 15.62
C TRP A 144 23.96 -15.71 15.01
N ILE A 145 24.08 -15.69 13.70
CA ILE A 145 25.12 -14.91 12.99
C ILE A 145 24.75 -13.43 12.90
N VAL A 146 23.46 -13.12 12.61
CA VAL A 146 23.01 -11.75 12.41
C VAL A 146 23.38 -10.81 13.56
N PRO A 147 23.23 -11.15 14.84
CA PRO A 147 23.65 -10.27 15.94
C PRO A 147 25.15 -9.94 15.93
N LEU A 148 25.99 -10.85 15.42
CA LEU A 148 27.47 -10.68 15.37
C LEU A 148 27.88 -9.77 14.20
N VAL A 149 27.15 -9.80 13.08
CA VAL A 149 27.46 -9.02 11.87
C VAL A 149 26.54 -7.80 11.70
N ARG A 150 25.74 -7.50 12.71
CA ARG A 150 24.83 -6.36 12.70
C ARG A 150 25.60 -5.05 12.54
N PRO A 151 25.22 -4.19 11.58
CA PRO A 151 25.87 -2.89 11.43
C PRO A 151 25.75 -2.07 12.71
N LYS A 152 26.83 -1.40 13.09
CA LYS A 152 26.78 -0.40 14.17
C LYS A 152 26.08 0.83 13.66
N ASN A 153 25.18 1.39 14.46
CA ASN A 153 24.60 2.69 14.16
C ASN A 153 25.47 3.78 14.79
N PRO A 154 26.22 4.57 14.00
CA PRO A 154 27.06 5.64 14.54
C PRO A 154 26.24 6.85 14.99
N VAL A 155 25.00 6.97 14.54
CA VAL A 155 24.12 8.10 14.88
C VAL A 155 23.34 7.74 16.14
N GLN A 156 23.47 8.56 17.18
CA GLN A 156 22.66 8.43 18.37
C GLN A 156 21.26 8.99 18.11
N HIS A 157 20.24 8.22 18.50
CA HIS A 157 18.86 8.69 18.47
C HIS A 157 18.63 9.81 19.50
N THR A 158 17.92 10.83 19.11
CA THR A 158 17.40 11.89 20.01
C THR A 158 16.10 11.49 20.68
N ALA A 159 15.45 10.41 20.21
CA ALA A 159 14.23 9.84 20.76
C ALA A 159 14.50 8.56 21.56
N ASN A 160 13.55 8.15 22.40
CA ASN A 160 13.62 6.88 23.12
C ASN A 160 13.48 5.71 22.15
N VAL A 161 14.46 4.81 22.16
CA VAL A 161 14.44 3.60 21.32
C VAL A 161 13.95 2.41 22.11
N LYS A 162 12.97 1.68 21.60
CA LYS A 162 12.37 0.51 22.22
C LYS A 162 12.15 -0.60 21.19
N ASN A 163 12.04 -1.85 21.63
CA ASN A 163 11.71 -2.96 20.74
C ASN A 163 10.20 -3.04 20.51
N PHE A 164 9.76 -2.98 19.26
CA PHE A 164 8.34 -2.96 18.87
C PHE A 164 7.57 -4.17 19.41
N ASN A 165 8.06 -5.38 19.13
CA ASN A 165 7.35 -6.61 19.50
C ASN A 165 7.30 -6.81 21.02
N ALA A 166 8.39 -6.50 21.73
CA ALA A 166 8.44 -6.61 23.18
C ALA A 166 7.51 -5.60 23.88
N GLU A 167 7.43 -4.37 23.36
CA GLU A 167 6.51 -3.36 23.91
C GLU A 167 5.05 -3.72 23.60
N CYS A 168 4.73 -4.17 22.37
CA CYS A 168 3.37 -4.62 22.02
C CYS A 168 2.89 -5.75 22.94
N ALA A 169 3.75 -6.71 23.27
CA ALA A 169 3.41 -7.85 24.13
C ALA A 169 3.00 -7.47 25.56
N ARG A 170 3.27 -6.25 26.00
CA ARG A 170 2.86 -5.73 27.32
C ARG A 170 1.42 -5.23 27.36
N HIS A 171 0.77 -5.13 26.20
CA HIS A 171 -0.59 -4.60 26.07
C HIS A 171 -1.60 -5.71 25.76
N SER A 172 -2.85 -5.47 26.14
CA SER A 172 -3.96 -6.39 25.81
C SER A 172 -4.15 -6.49 24.30
N GLY A 173 -4.34 -7.69 23.80
CA GLY A 173 -4.74 -7.99 22.43
C GLY A 173 -6.24 -8.23 22.27
N ASP A 174 -7.00 -8.23 23.35
CA ASP A 174 -8.42 -8.59 23.35
C ASP A 174 -9.32 -7.38 23.07
N ARG A 175 -8.97 -6.24 23.63
CA ARG A 175 -9.75 -5.00 23.53
C ARG A 175 -8.84 -3.77 23.48
N LEU A 176 -9.35 -2.70 22.90
CA LEU A 176 -8.74 -1.38 22.99
C LEU A 176 -8.90 -0.83 24.41
N ASP A 177 -7.84 -0.17 24.91
CA ASP A 177 -7.84 0.53 26.20
C ASP A 177 -8.39 1.96 26.09
N PHE A 178 -8.94 2.32 24.95
CA PHE A 178 -9.54 3.61 24.64
C PHE A 178 -10.81 3.44 23.81
N ALA A 179 -11.65 4.48 23.75
CA ALA A 179 -12.87 4.48 22.94
C ALA A 179 -12.53 4.45 21.44
N ASP A 180 -13.17 3.57 20.69
CA ASP A 180 -13.07 3.54 19.23
C ASP A 180 -13.80 4.75 18.63
N ARG A 181 -13.26 5.27 17.53
CA ARG A 181 -13.83 6.42 16.84
C ARG A 181 -15.01 5.98 15.97
N THR A 182 -16.14 6.66 16.13
CA THR A 182 -17.38 6.38 15.37
C THR A 182 -17.61 7.36 14.23
N GLN A 183 -17.00 8.53 14.27
CA GLN A 183 -17.10 9.54 13.22
C GLN A 183 -16.02 9.34 12.17
N ASP A 184 -16.33 9.68 10.91
CA ASP A 184 -15.33 9.67 9.84
C ASP A 184 -14.23 10.70 10.11
N HIS A 185 -12.99 10.28 9.94
CA HIS A 185 -11.82 11.08 10.32
C HIS A 185 -10.64 10.77 9.40
N VAL A 186 -9.64 11.65 9.38
CA VAL A 186 -8.36 11.35 8.73
C VAL A 186 -7.67 10.25 9.50
N ALA A 187 -7.45 9.11 8.83
CA ALA A 187 -6.86 7.92 9.43
C ALA A 187 -5.44 7.64 8.91
N ALA A 188 -5.07 8.19 7.74
CA ALA A 188 -3.74 7.99 7.19
C ALA A 188 -3.26 9.21 6.40
N TYR A 189 -1.93 9.37 6.38
CA TYR A 189 -1.18 10.27 5.51
C TYR A 189 -0.29 9.45 4.60
N PHE A 190 -0.42 9.64 3.28
CA PHE A 190 0.48 9.03 2.30
C PHE A 190 1.20 10.11 1.51
N HIS A 191 2.51 9.97 1.35
CA HIS A 191 3.24 10.87 0.47
C HIS A 191 3.11 10.43 -1.00
N THR A 192 2.99 11.42 -1.88
CA THR A 192 2.96 11.18 -3.33
C THR A 192 4.36 11.30 -3.90
N GLY A 193 4.70 10.45 -4.88
CA GLY A 193 5.95 10.54 -5.62
C GLY A 193 5.95 11.75 -6.55
N GLY A 194 6.54 12.86 -6.12
CA GLY A 194 6.87 13.96 -7.02
C GLY A 194 8.20 13.68 -7.71
N THR A 195 8.25 13.75 -9.04
CA THR A 195 9.48 13.53 -9.83
C THR A 195 10.51 14.66 -9.68
N THR A 196 10.16 15.79 -9.07
CA THR A 196 10.99 17.01 -9.07
C THR A 196 10.92 17.86 -7.79
N GLY A 197 10.55 17.29 -6.63
CA GLY A 197 10.45 18.09 -5.39
C GLY A 197 10.20 17.26 -4.14
N MET A 198 10.01 17.94 -3.02
CA MET A 198 9.59 17.30 -1.78
C MET A 198 8.24 16.59 -1.97
N PRO A 199 8.08 15.36 -1.47
CA PRO A 199 6.83 14.62 -1.59
C PRO A 199 5.67 15.41 -0.96
N LYS A 200 4.51 15.44 -1.62
CA LYS A 200 3.29 16.00 -1.03
C LYS A 200 2.65 14.93 -0.14
N VAL A 201 2.03 15.37 0.95
CA VAL A 201 1.34 14.48 1.89
C VAL A 201 -0.17 14.53 1.66
N ALA A 202 -0.73 13.44 1.16
CA ALA A 202 -2.17 13.28 0.96
C ALA A 202 -2.85 12.75 2.22
N GLN A 203 -4.05 13.26 2.51
CA GLN A 203 -4.88 12.89 3.65
C GLN A 203 -5.94 11.87 3.23
N HIS A 204 -6.00 10.75 3.93
CA HIS A 204 -6.98 9.71 3.69
C HIS A 204 -7.91 9.54 4.88
N LYS A 205 -9.22 9.61 4.62
CA LYS A 205 -10.24 9.37 5.63
C LYS A 205 -10.52 7.88 5.80
N ALA A 206 -10.98 7.50 6.98
CA ALA A 206 -11.36 6.12 7.30
C ALA A 206 -12.38 5.57 6.30
N THR A 207 -13.35 6.38 5.88
CA THR A 207 -14.34 6.03 4.86
C THR A 207 -13.67 5.61 3.54
N GLY A 208 -12.66 6.33 3.07
CA GLY A 208 -11.92 5.99 1.84
C GLY A 208 -11.17 4.67 1.94
N MET A 209 -10.53 4.41 3.09
CA MET A 209 -9.86 3.12 3.33
C MET A 209 -10.87 1.96 3.34
N ILE A 210 -11.99 2.13 4.04
CA ILE A 210 -13.07 1.11 4.12
C ILE A 210 -13.70 0.89 2.75
N TYR A 211 -13.89 1.95 1.96
CA TYR A 211 -14.42 1.88 0.60
C TYR A 211 -13.57 0.98 -0.30
N ASN A 212 -12.24 1.13 -0.29
CA ASN A 212 -11.34 0.25 -1.04
C ASN A 212 -11.49 -1.22 -0.60
N GLY A 213 -11.55 -1.48 0.70
CA GLY A 213 -11.78 -2.83 1.22
C GLY A 213 -13.13 -3.41 0.78
N TRP A 214 -14.18 -2.59 0.81
CA TRP A 214 -15.52 -2.98 0.35
C TRP A 214 -15.54 -3.33 -1.14
N LEU A 215 -14.89 -2.53 -1.99
CA LEU A 215 -14.76 -2.80 -3.42
C LEU A 215 -14.08 -4.16 -3.65
N GLY A 216 -12.96 -4.40 -2.97
CA GLY A 216 -12.23 -5.66 -3.08
C GLY A 216 -13.07 -6.88 -2.67
N HIS A 217 -13.79 -6.78 -1.56
CA HIS A 217 -14.67 -7.85 -1.10
C HIS A 217 -15.87 -8.10 -2.05
N ARG A 218 -16.43 -7.05 -2.61
CA ARG A 218 -17.63 -7.18 -3.43
C ARG A 218 -17.37 -7.59 -4.87
N LEU A 219 -16.23 -7.20 -5.42
CA LEU A 219 -15.98 -7.26 -6.86
C LEU A 219 -14.74 -8.08 -7.24
N LEU A 220 -13.77 -8.24 -6.34
CA LEU A 220 -12.47 -8.79 -6.71
C LEU A 220 -12.12 -10.09 -6.01
N PHE A 221 -12.31 -10.18 -4.68
CA PHE A 221 -11.77 -11.28 -3.88
C PHE A 221 -12.83 -12.02 -3.09
N ARG A 222 -12.69 -13.34 -3.08
CA ARG A 222 -13.45 -14.26 -2.24
C ARG A 222 -12.65 -14.62 -1.00
N GLU A 223 -13.32 -15.06 0.05
CA GLU A 223 -12.68 -15.51 1.30
C GLU A 223 -11.71 -16.68 1.14
N THR A 224 -11.80 -17.42 0.02
CA THR A 224 -10.92 -18.57 -0.30
C THR A 224 -9.69 -18.16 -1.11
N ASP A 225 -9.60 -16.90 -1.54
CA ASP A 225 -8.49 -16.44 -2.38
C ASP A 225 -7.20 -16.31 -1.59
N ILE A 226 -6.10 -16.58 -2.27
CA ILE A 226 -4.75 -16.35 -1.80
C ILE A 226 -4.07 -15.42 -2.78
N VAL A 227 -3.66 -14.25 -2.27
CA VAL A 227 -3.08 -13.19 -3.08
C VAL A 227 -1.60 -13.05 -2.76
N ILE A 228 -0.72 -13.17 -3.76
CA ILE A 228 0.69 -12.81 -3.58
C ILE A 228 0.89 -11.35 -3.95
N CYS A 229 1.42 -10.58 -3.00
CA CYS A 229 1.61 -9.14 -3.15
C CYS A 229 3.06 -8.71 -2.89
N PRO A 230 3.94 -8.75 -3.89
CA PRO A 230 5.31 -8.26 -3.76
C PRO A 230 5.42 -6.72 -3.91
N LEU A 231 4.34 -5.99 -3.65
CA LEU A 231 4.32 -4.53 -3.64
C LEU A 231 4.48 -3.98 -2.23
N PRO A 232 5.07 -2.78 -2.08
CA PRO A 232 5.36 -2.22 -0.77
C PRO A 232 4.12 -1.67 -0.06
N LEU A 233 3.97 -1.99 1.22
CA LEU A 233 2.86 -1.51 2.07
C LEU A 233 2.92 0.01 2.38
N PHE A 234 4.03 0.67 2.10
CA PHE A 234 4.09 2.14 2.17
C PHE A 234 3.44 2.83 0.97
N HIS A 235 2.96 2.07 -0.02
CA HIS A 235 2.23 2.57 -1.17
C HIS A 235 0.76 2.18 -1.10
N VAL A 236 -0.13 3.09 -1.51
CA VAL A 236 -1.59 2.89 -1.43
C VAL A 236 -2.08 1.62 -2.14
N PHE A 237 -1.45 1.20 -3.22
CA PHE A 237 -1.86 0.02 -3.98
C PHE A 237 -1.80 -1.27 -3.14
N ALA A 238 -0.72 -1.52 -2.41
CA ALA A 238 -0.65 -2.67 -1.51
C ALA A 238 -1.48 -2.47 -0.23
N ALA A 239 -1.52 -1.23 0.29
CA ALA A 239 -2.19 -0.91 1.54
C ALA A 239 -3.72 -1.05 1.45
N TYR A 240 -4.33 -0.55 0.39
CA TYR A 240 -5.79 -0.46 0.30
C TYR A 240 -6.41 -1.52 -0.62
N PRO A 241 -6.18 -1.54 -1.93
CA PRO A 241 -6.73 -2.57 -2.79
C PRO A 241 -6.39 -3.99 -2.36
N ILE A 242 -5.26 -4.20 -1.70
CA ILE A 242 -4.86 -5.53 -1.25
C ILE A 242 -5.15 -5.72 0.24
N LEU A 243 -4.43 -5.07 1.15
CA LEU A 243 -4.58 -5.37 2.58
C LEU A 243 -5.99 -5.09 3.11
N MET A 244 -6.59 -3.93 2.78
CA MET A 244 -7.95 -3.63 3.23
C MET A 244 -8.99 -4.57 2.59
N SER A 245 -8.76 -4.99 1.34
CA SER A 245 -9.63 -5.97 0.69
C SER A 245 -9.56 -7.35 1.35
N MET A 246 -8.37 -7.79 1.78
CA MET A 246 -8.24 -9.03 2.55
C MET A 246 -8.98 -8.95 3.88
N ILE A 247 -8.87 -7.81 4.59
CA ILE A 247 -9.61 -7.57 5.83
C ILE A 247 -11.13 -7.64 5.60
N ALA A 248 -11.61 -7.11 4.50
CA ALA A 248 -13.04 -7.11 4.19
C ALA A 248 -13.57 -8.47 3.71
N SER A 249 -12.80 -9.19 2.90
CA SER A 249 -13.19 -10.46 2.27
C SER A 249 -12.90 -11.69 3.14
N GLY A 250 -11.88 -11.63 4.00
CA GLY A 250 -11.36 -12.81 4.71
C GLY A 250 -10.37 -13.64 3.89
N ALA A 251 -9.92 -13.14 2.75
CA ALA A 251 -8.90 -13.76 1.91
C ALA A 251 -7.50 -13.67 2.56
N HIS A 252 -6.55 -14.44 2.04
CA HIS A 252 -5.19 -14.53 2.57
C HIS A 252 -4.22 -13.75 1.66
N VAL A 253 -3.36 -12.92 2.24
CA VAL A 253 -2.28 -12.27 1.49
C VAL A 253 -0.91 -12.79 1.89
N VAL A 254 -0.04 -12.98 0.90
CA VAL A 254 1.36 -13.39 1.05
C VAL A 254 2.27 -12.25 0.60
N PHE A 255 3.12 -11.77 1.50
CA PHE A 255 4.17 -10.81 1.20
C PHE A 255 5.51 -11.55 1.10
N PRO A 256 6.05 -11.77 -0.11
CA PRO A 256 7.36 -12.37 -0.28
C PRO A 256 8.44 -11.31 -0.15
N THR A 257 9.39 -11.52 0.73
CA THR A 257 10.55 -10.68 1.04
C THR A 257 10.26 -9.25 1.53
N PRO A 258 11.19 -8.64 2.28
CA PRO A 258 11.05 -7.25 2.72
C PRO A 258 10.96 -6.26 1.57
N ALA A 259 11.73 -6.50 0.50
CA ALA A 259 11.82 -5.61 -0.65
C ALA A 259 10.83 -5.95 -1.79
N GLY A 260 9.90 -6.90 -1.55
CA GLY A 260 8.95 -7.36 -2.56
C GLY A 260 9.64 -7.83 -3.83
N TYR A 261 9.24 -7.34 -5.01
CA TYR A 261 9.87 -7.69 -6.29
C TYR A 261 11.38 -7.37 -6.37
N ARG A 262 11.88 -6.40 -5.58
CA ARG A 262 13.31 -6.06 -5.52
C ARG A 262 14.11 -7.00 -4.63
N GLY A 263 13.46 -7.93 -3.94
CA GLY A 263 14.11 -8.92 -3.10
C GLY A 263 14.99 -9.87 -3.91
N GLU A 264 16.13 -10.26 -3.34
CA GLU A 264 17.08 -11.17 -3.97
C GLU A 264 16.39 -12.49 -4.37
N GLY A 265 16.50 -12.87 -5.65
CA GLY A 265 15.96 -14.13 -6.19
C GLY A 265 14.42 -14.18 -6.35
N VAL A 266 13.68 -13.08 -6.06
CA VAL A 266 12.20 -13.09 -6.15
C VAL A 266 11.74 -13.42 -7.57
N PHE A 267 12.31 -12.80 -8.60
CA PHE A 267 11.93 -13.07 -9.99
C PHE A 267 12.23 -14.51 -10.41
N ASP A 268 13.34 -15.09 -9.94
CA ASP A 268 13.76 -16.45 -10.31
C ASP A 268 12.96 -17.53 -9.56
N ASN A 269 12.40 -17.20 -8.42
CA ASN A 269 11.59 -18.10 -7.59
C ASN A 269 10.08 -17.81 -7.66
N PHE A 270 9.65 -16.80 -8.39
CA PHE A 270 8.28 -16.28 -8.31
C PHE A 270 7.22 -17.35 -8.58
N TRP A 271 7.38 -18.13 -9.66
CA TRP A 271 6.41 -19.16 -10.02
C TRP A 271 6.38 -20.32 -9.01
N LYS A 272 7.52 -20.62 -8.41
CA LYS A 272 7.61 -21.59 -7.31
C LYS A 272 6.92 -21.09 -6.05
N LEU A 273 6.94 -19.77 -5.80
CA LEU A 273 6.16 -19.16 -4.71
C LEU A 273 4.66 -19.22 -5.01
N VAL A 274 4.26 -18.97 -6.25
CA VAL A 274 2.86 -19.11 -6.68
C VAL A 274 2.37 -20.54 -6.44
N ALA A 275 3.14 -21.53 -6.83
CA ALA A 275 2.82 -22.95 -6.60
C ALA A 275 2.78 -23.32 -5.11
N ARG A 276 3.79 -22.90 -4.35
CA ARG A 276 3.88 -23.13 -2.89
C ARG A 276 2.63 -22.68 -2.15
N TRP A 277 2.23 -21.44 -2.40
CA TRP A 277 1.13 -20.81 -1.70
C TRP A 277 -0.23 -21.10 -2.32
N LYS A 278 -0.28 -21.81 -3.45
CA LYS A 278 -1.51 -22.04 -4.22
C LYS A 278 -2.23 -20.72 -4.53
N VAL A 279 -1.46 -19.77 -5.04
CA VAL A 279 -1.92 -18.41 -5.28
C VAL A 279 -3.07 -18.38 -6.29
N SER A 280 -4.16 -17.69 -5.96
CA SER A 280 -5.27 -17.45 -6.89
C SER A 280 -5.12 -16.13 -7.65
N TYR A 281 -4.49 -15.14 -7.08
CA TYR A 281 -4.22 -13.85 -7.72
C TYR A 281 -2.83 -13.31 -7.39
N MET A 282 -2.15 -12.79 -8.40
CA MET A 282 -0.92 -12.04 -8.20
C MET A 282 -1.14 -10.55 -8.43
N VAL A 283 -0.37 -9.72 -7.74
CA VAL A 283 -0.39 -8.27 -7.89
C VAL A 283 0.95 -7.82 -8.46
N THR A 284 0.91 -7.00 -9.49
CA THR A 284 2.11 -6.60 -10.21
C THR A 284 2.04 -5.15 -10.73
N VAL A 285 3.14 -4.69 -11.28
CA VAL A 285 3.25 -3.45 -12.07
C VAL A 285 3.95 -3.79 -13.39
N PRO A 286 3.76 -3.02 -14.46
CA PRO A 286 4.28 -3.37 -15.79
C PRO A 286 5.79 -3.66 -15.81
N THR A 287 6.59 -2.90 -15.07
CA THR A 287 8.04 -3.12 -14.98
C THR A 287 8.41 -4.46 -14.33
N ALA A 288 7.74 -4.85 -13.26
CA ALA A 288 7.95 -6.13 -12.61
C ALA A 288 7.45 -7.29 -13.48
N LEU A 289 6.31 -7.11 -14.15
CA LEU A 289 5.77 -8.10 -15.08
C LEU A 289 6.72 -8.33 -16.26
N SER A 290 7.29 -7.26 -16.82
CA SER A 290 8.29 -7.37 -17.89
C SER A 290 9.50 -8.20 -17.44
N ALA A 291 9.99 -8.00 -16.23
CA ALA A 291 11.10 -8.77 -15.66
C ALA A 291 10.71 -10.25 -15.40
N LEU A 292 9.49 -10.51 -14.93
CA LEU A 292 8.96 -11.87 -14.77
C LEU A 292 8.88 -12.62 -16.12
N MET A 293 8.41 -11.95 -17.17
CA MET A 293 8.24 -12.56 -18.49
C MET A 293 9.57 -12.83 -19.22
N GLN A 294 10.69 -12.43 -18.67
CA GLN A 294 12.02 -12.89 -19.15
C GLN A 294 12.39 -14.27 -18.63
N ARG A 295 11.61 -14.84 -17.73
CA ARG A 295 11.82 -16.14 -17.11
C ARG A 295 10.72 -17.12 -17.52
N PRO A 296 11.02 -18.41 -17.65
CA PRO A 296 10.00 -19.41 -17.93
C PRO A 296 9.06 -19.56 -16.72
N VAL A 297 7.81 -19.92 -16.99
CA VAL A 297 6.88 -20.40 -15.94
C VAL A 297 7.26 -21.86 -15.63
N ASP A 298 8.09 -22.05 -14.60
CA ASP A 298 8.76 -23.32 -14.28
C ASP A 298 8.12 -24.05 -13.08
N ALA A 299 6.89 -23.72 -12.74
CA ALA A 299 6.14 -24.33 -11.64
C ALA A 299 4.64 -24.44 -11.97
N ASP A 300 3.91 -25.20 -11.15
CA ASP A 300 2.46 -25.33 -11.27
C ASP A 300 1.75 -24.02 -10.87
N VAL A 301 1.12 -23.38 -11.84
CA VAL A 301 0.33 -22.15 -11.67
C VAL A 301 -1.17 -22.38 -11.90
N SER A 302 -1.63 -23.63 -11.89
CA SER A 302 -3.02 -24.01 -12.17
C SER A 302 -4.04 -23.39 -11.20
N THR A 303 -3.62 -22.96 -10.01
CA THR A 303 -4.47 -22.26 -9.05
C THR A 303 -4.67 -20.78 -9.37
N LEU A 304 -3.81 -20.22 -10.27
CA LEU A 304 -3.86 -18.81 -10.62
C LEU A 304 -5.09 -18.52 -11.48
N ARG A 305 -5.90 -17.54 -11.06
CA ARG A 305 -7.14 -17.12 -11.73
C ARG A 305 -6.97 -15.78 -12.44
N GLY A 306 -5.98 -14.99 -12.04
CA GLY A 306 -5.72 -13.70 -12.64
C GLY A 306 -4.54 -12.96 -12.02
N ALA A 307 -4.19 -11.86 -12.67
CA ALA A 307 -3.18 -10.93 -12.18
C ALA A 307 -3.75 -9.50 -12.20
N PHE A 308 -3.51 -8.73 -11.16
CA PHE A 308 -3.84 -7.31 -11.12
C PHE A 308 -2.61 -6.48 -11.47
N SER A 309 -2.76 -5.57 -12.43
CA SER A 309 -1.71 -4.62 -12.82
C SER A 309 -2.22 -3.19 -12.70
N GLY A 310 -1.37 -2.29 -12.24
CA GLY A 310 -1.68 -0.87 -12.10
C GLY A 310 -0.43 -0.01 -11.98
N SER A 311 -0.59 1.24 -11.59
CA SER A 311 0.45 2.26 -11.40
C SER A 311 1.10 2.80 -12.68
N ALA A 312 0.96 2.13 -13.82
CA ALA A 312 1.42 2.56 -15.13
C ALA A 312 0.64 1.82 -16.23
N PRO A 313 0.53 2.37 -17.45
CA PRO A 313 -0.08 1.68 -18.58
C PRO A 313 0.62 0.35 -18.89
N LEU A 314 -0.16 -0.68 -19.15
CA LEU A 314 0.36 -2.02 -19.49
C LEU A 314 0.49 -2.15 -21.02
N PRO A 315 1.71 -2.40 -21.56
CA PRO A 315 1.87 -2.68 -22.98
C PRO A 315 1.08 -3.91 -23.43
N ILE A 316 0.37 -3.80 -24.54
CA ILE A 316 -0.47 -4.89 -25.09
C ILE A 316 0.35 -6.16 -25.37
N GLU A 317 1.59 -6.01 -25.84
CA GLU A 317 2.48 -7.15 -26.07
C GLU A 317 2.78 -7.91 -24.76
N LEU A 318 3.00 -7.17 -23.68
CA LEU A 318 3.26 -7.77 -22.36
C LEU A 318 2.03 -8.51 -21.82
N PHE A 319 0.84 -7.92 -22.01
CA PHE A 319 -0.43 -8.58 -21.71
C PHE A 319 -0.55 -9.93 -22.44
N ASN A 320 -0.39 -9.94 -23.77
CA ASN A 320 -0.51 -11.15 -24.58
C ASN A 320 0.53 -12.21 -24.22
N ARG A 321 1.76 -11.78 -23.93
CA ARG A 321 2.86 -12.67 -23.51
C ARG A 321 2.57 -13.35 -22.18
N PHE A 322 2.03 -12.61 -21.22
CA PHE A 322 1.64 -13.16 -19.92
C PHE A 322 0.50 -14.17 -20.05
N GLU A 323 -0.57 -13.81 -20.77
CA GLU A 323 -1.71 -14.70 -21.00
C GLU A 323 -1.27 -16.00 -21.68
N LYS A 324 -0.42 -15.91 -22.71
CA LYS A 324 0.14 -17.08 -23.39
C LYS A 324 0.98 -17.97 -22.46
N ALA A 325 1.74 -17.38 -21.55
CA ALA A 325 2.65 -18.11 -20.66
C ALA A 325 1.94 -18.76 -19.47
N THR A 326 0.86 -18.16 -18.96
CA THR A 326 0.20 -18.59 -17.71
C THR A 326 -1.20 -19.15 -17.92
N GLY A 327 -1.83 -18.88 -19.06
CA GLY A 327 -3.23 -19.23 -19.33
C GLY A 327 -4.26 -18.34 -18.62
N VAL A 328 -3.82 -17.27 -17.95
CA VAL A 328 -4.70 -16.34 -17.23
C VAL A 328 -4.56 -14.90 -17.70
N GLN A 329 -5.62 -14.12 -17.52
CA GLN A 329 -5.65 -12.73 -17.97
C GLN A 329 -5.19 -11.77 -16.90
N ILE A 330 -4.62 -10.66 -17.35
CA ILE A 330 -4.34 -9.51 -16.50
C ILE A 330 -5.58 -8.62 -16.43
N VAL A 331 -5.85 -8.14 -15.22
CA VAL A 331 -6.87 -7.15 -14.93
C VAL A 331 -6.16 -5.83 -14.67
N GLU A 332 -6.30 -4.89 -15.60
CA GLU A 332 -5.70 -3.57 -15.47
C GLU A 332 -6.65 -2.62 -14.74
N GLY A 333 -6.10 -1.88 -13.77
CA GLY A 333 -6.84 -0.88 -13.00
C GLY A 333 -6.08 0.44 -12.90
N TYR A 334 -6.83 1.50 -12.58
CA TYR A 334 -6.33 2.84 -12.37
C TYR A 334 -6.70 3.38 -11.00
N GLY A 335 -5.80 4.14 -10.46
CA GLY A 335 -5.98 4.84 -9.20
C GLY A 335 -4.79 5.72 -8.88
N LEU A 336 -4.97 6.60 -7.93
CA LEU A 336 -3.93 7.52 -7.47
C LEU A 336 -4.05 7.76 -5.96
N THR A 337 -2.95 8.17 -5.36
CA THR A 337 -2.87 8.40 -3.91
C THR A 337 -3.91 9.42 -3.45
N GLU A 338 -4.14 10.46 -4.22
CA GLU A 338 -5.06 11.56 -3.92
C GLU A 338 -6.54 11.14 -3.87
N CYS A 339 -6.88 9.99 -4.48
CA CYS A 339 -8.23 9.39 -4.43
C CYS A 339 -8.33 8.23 -3.43
N THR A 340 -7.40 8.09 -2.49
CA THR A 340 -7.29 6.90 -1.62
C THR A 340 -7.26 5.59 -2.43
N CYS A 341 -6.60 5.59 -3.55
CA CYS A 341 -6.25 4.57 -4.53
C CYS A 341 -7.27 4.33 -5.66
N LEU A 342 -8.31 3.51 -5.47
CA LEU A 342 -9.08 2.93 -6.59
C LEU A 342 -10.02 3.93 -7.28
N VAL A 343 -9.97 3.97 -8.62
CA VAL A 343 -10.85 4.74 -9.49
C VAL A 343 -11.58 3.84 -10.47
N SER A 344 -10.87 3.00 -11.23
CA SER A 344 -11.46 2.11 -12.23
C SER A 344 -10.70 0.79 -12.34
N ILE A 345 -11.35 -0.22 -12.92
CA ILE A 345 -10.77 -1.54 -13.18
C ILE A 345 -11.48 -2.22 -14.35
N ASN A 346 -10.75 -2.97 -15.16
CA ASN A 346 -11.37 -3.90 -16.09
C ASN A 346 -12.11 -5.00 -15.31
N PRO A 347 -13.35 -5.36 -15.70
CA PRO A 347 -14.13 -6.39 -15.00
C PRO A 347 -13.40 -7.73 -14.97
N PRO A 348 -13.09 -8.33 -13.79
CA PRO A 348 -12.38 -9.61 -13.71
C PRO A 348 -13.12 -10.75 -14.42
N ASP A 349 -14.44 -10.82 -14.24
CA ASP A 349 -15.31 -11.86 -14.80
C ASP A 349 -16.17 -11.36 -15.98
N GLY A 350 -15.85 -10.17 -16.55
CA GLY A 350 -16.60 -9.54 -17.65
C GLY A 350 -15.75 -9.22 -18.86
N ASN A 351 -16.33 -8.45 -19.77
CA ASN A 351 -15.62 -7.96 -20.95
C ASN A 351 -14.48 -7.03 -20.53
N LYS A 352 -13.27 -7.33 -20.96
CA LYS A 352 -12.09 -6.50 -20.78
C LYS A 352 -11.76 -5.80 -22.08
N LYS A 353 -11.46 -4.50 -22.03
CA LYS A 353 -10.92 -3.79 -23.18
C LYS A 353 -9.43 -3.55 -22.93
N ILE A 354 -8.59 -4.28 -23.67
CA ILE A 354 -7.13 -4.15 -23.59
C ILE A 354 -6.74 -2.72 -23.96
N GLY A 355 -5.84 -2.12 -23.16
CA GLY A 355 -5.44 -0.73 -23.32
C GLY A 355 -6.35 0.28 -22.60
N SER A 356 -7.49 -0.19 -22.04
CA SER A 356 -8.28 0.61 -21.09
C SER A 356 -7.91 0.26 -19.65
N VAL A 357 -8.17 1.19 -18.75
CA VAL A 357 -8.10 0.94 -17.29
C VAL A 357 -9.47 0.57 -16.72
N GLY A 358 -10.39 0.17 -17.58
CA GLY A 358 -11.68 -0.41 -17.26
C GLY A 358 -12.79 0.60 -16.95
N LEU A 359 -13.78 0.13 -16.21
CA LEU A 359 -14.97 0.89 -15.82
C LEU A 359 -14.73 1.56 -14.46
N PRO A 360 -15.26 2.77 -14.23
CA PRO A 360 -15.28 3.37 -12.90
C PRO A 360 -15.93 2.42 -11.88
N PHE A 361 -15.36 2.37 -10.68
CA PHE A 361 -15.92 1.57 -9.59
C PHE A 361 -17.27 2.12 -9.13
N PRO A 362 -18.13 1.31 -8.48
CA PRO A 362 -19.34 1.81 -7.84
C PRO A 362 -19.06 3.00 -6.91
N HIS A 363 -19.89 4.02 -6.96
CA HIS A 363 -19.74 5.30 -6.26
C HIS A 363 -18.54 6.15 -6.71
N CYS A 364 -17.96 5.85 -7.86
CA CYS A 364 -16.92 6.65 -8.48
C CYS A 364 -17.51 7.37 -9.71
N ASP A 365 -17.59 8.69 -9.65
CA ASP A 365 -17.96 9.56 -10.78
C ASP A 365 -16.67 10.04 -11.44
N VAL A 366 -16.49 9.67 -12.72
CA VAL A 366 -15.35 10.08 -13.55
C VAL A 366 -15.86 11.00 -14.64
N ARG A 367 -15.31 12.20 -14.72
CA ARG A 367 -15.60 13.18 -15.75
C ARG A 367 -14.35 13.51 -16.52
N ILE A 368 -14.50 13.72 -17.82
CA ILE A 368 -13.42 14.16 -18.69
C ILE A 368 -13.64 15.63 -18.98
N ILE A 369 -12.68 16.47 -18.59
CA ILE A 369 -12.83 17.93 -18.66
C ILE A 369 -11.82 18.52 -19.64
N ALA A 370 -12.32 19.25 -20.61
CA ALA A 370 -11.54 20.09 -21.51
C ALA A 370 -11.72 21.57 -21.19
N THR A 371 -10.93 22.41 -21.83
CA THR A 371 -10.99 23.86 -21.66
C THR A 371 -11.49 24.49 -22.97
N HIS A 372 -12.48 25.36 -22.87
CA HIS A 372 -12.90 26.19 -24.00
C HIS A 372 -11.82 27.20 -24.41
N PRO A 373 -11.88 27.79 -25.61
CA PRO A 373 -10.95 28.84 -26.02
C PRO A 373 -10.93 30.09 -25.10
N ASP A 374 -12.01 30.34 -24.36
CA ASP A 374 -12.11 31.41 -23.36
C ASP A 374 -11.53 31.04 -22.00
N GLY A 375 -10.99 29.83 -21.87
CA GLY A 375 -10.40 29.32 -20.63
C GLY A 375 -11.41 28.67 -19.67
N SER A 376 -12.71 28.66 -19.97
CA SER A 376 -13.72 28.02 -19.12
C SER A 376 -13.69 26.48 -19.28
N PRO A 377 -13.92 25.71 -18.20
CA PRO A 377 -13.96 24.25 -18.26
C PRO A 377 -15.27 23.77 -18.84
N ARG A 378 -15.22 22.67 -19.60
CA ARG A 378 -16.38 21.95 -20.13
C ARG A 378 -16.22 20.43 -20.01
N GLU A 379 -17.31 19.73 -19.89
CA GLU A 379 -17.29 18.27 -19.99
C GLU A 379 -17.12 17.82 -21.46
N CYS A 380 -16.30 16.79 -21.65
CA CYS A 380 -16.07 16.17 -22.94
C CYS A 380 -17.19 15.20 -23.32
N GLY A 381 -17.41 15.03 -24.62
CA GLY A 381 -18.25 13.96 -25.15
C GLY A 381 -17.56 12.60 -25.16
N VAL A 382 -18.27 11.59 -25.68
CA VAL A 382 -17.73 10.24 -25.89
C VAL A 382 -16.50 10.31 -26.80
N ASP A 383 -15.45 9.58 -26.42
CA ASP A 383 -14.15 9.50 -27.11
C ASP A 383 -13.35 10.81 -27.21
N GLU A 384 -13.84 11.89 -26.62
CA GLU A 384 -13.11 13.15 -26.57
C GLU A 384 -12.10 13.13 -25.40
N VAL A 385 -10.87 13.58 -25.69
CA VAL A 385 -9.77 13.62 -24.71
C VAL A 385 -9.80 14.90 -23.89
N GLY A 386 -9.66 14.76 -22.58
CA GLY A 386 -9.53 15.86 -21.63
C GLY A 386 -8.86 15.40 -20.34
N GLU A 387 -8.84 16.26 -19.33
CA GLU A 387 -8.33 15.92 -18.00
C GLU A 387 -9.33 15.02 -17.26
N ILE A 388 -8.83 13.92 -16.71
CA ILE A 388 -9.62 13.01 -15.86
C ILE A 388 -9.88 13.69 -14.53
N CYS A 389 -11.14 13.87 -14.16
CA CYS A 389 -11.58 14.39 -12.87
C CYS A 389 -12.41 13.34 -12.13
N VAL A 390 -12.13 13.12 -10.86
CA VAL A 390 -12.68 11.99 -10.09
C VAL A 390 -13.34 12.47 -8.79
N SER A 391 -14.55 11.96 -8.55
CA SER A 391 -15.23 12.06 -7.25
C SER A 391 -15.62 10.67 -6.78
N ASN A 392 -15.17 10.27 -5.59
CA ASN A 392 -15.52 9.02 -4.95
C ASN A 392 -15.37 9.12 -3.41
N PRO A 393 -15.78 8.11 -2.63
CA PRO A 393 -15.64 8.13 -1.17
C PRO A 393 -14.20 8.24 -0.65
N GLY A 394 -13.19 8.02 -1.52
CA GLY A 394 -11.76 8.17 -1.19
C GLY A 394 -11.22 9.58 -1.42
N VAL A 395 -11.96 10.47 -2.09
CA VAL A 395 -11.56 11.87 -2.32
C VAL A 395 -11.92 12.71 -1.09
N TYR A 396 -10.93 13.33 -0.46
CA TYR A 396 -11.17 14.32 0.58
C TYR A 396 -11.25 15.72 -0.06
N ALA A 397 -12.41 16.04 -0.62
CA ALA A 397 -12.62 17.30 -1.33
C ALA A 397 -12.33 18.51 -0.43
N GLY A 398 -11.60 19.48 -0.95
CA GLY A 398 -11.15 20.68 -0.24
C GLY A 398 -9.92 20.52 0.62
N ALA A 399 -9.51 19.28 0.98
CA ALA A 399 -8.41 19.00 1.89
C ALA A 399 -7.63 17.71 1.52
N THR A 400 -7.40 17.48 0.22
CA THR A 400 -6.63 16.30 -0.23
C THR A 400 -5.21 16.30 0.32
N TYR A 401 -4.55 17.47 0.36
CA TYR A 401 -3.20 17.60 0.91
C TYR A 401 -3.20 18.30 2.27
N THR A 402 -2.22 17.96 3.10
CA THR A 402 -1.98 18.64 4.41
C THR A 402 -1.65 20.12 4.23
N GLU A 403 -0.90 20.49 3.18
CA GLU A 403 -0.60 21.85 2.82
C GLU A 403 -1.79 22.48 2.07
N VAL A 404 -2.42 23.48 2.70
CA VAL A 404 -3.67 24.11 2.22
C VAL A 404 -3.52 24.69 0.82
N GLU A 405 -2.39 25.30 0.51
CA GLU A 405 -2.11 25.96 -0.77
C GLU A 405 -2.09 24.96 -1.94
N LYS A 406 -1.74 23.71 -1.68
CA LYS A 406 -1.73 22.63 -2.67
C LYS A 406 -3.13 22.15 -3.07
N ASN A 407 -4.16 22.53 -2.32
CA ASN A 407 -5.55 22.22 -2.63
C ASN A 407 -6.23 23.30 -3.51
N VAL A 408 -5.58 24.45 -3.72
CA VAL A 408 -6.13 25.54 -4.54
C VAL A 408 -6.17 25.11 -6.00
N GLY A 409 -7.34 25.20 -6.63
CA GLY A 409 -7.54 24.82 -8.03
C GLY A 409 -7.51 23.31 -8.31
N LEU A 410 -7.45 22.49 -7.25
CA LEU A 410 -7.34 21.05 -7.35
C LEU A 410 -8.67 20.36 -7.72
N TYR A 411 -9.80 21.07 -7.69
CA TYR A 411 -11.11 20.46 -7.89
C TYR A 411 -11.90 21.12 -9.02
N TYR A 412 -12.50 20.29 -9.87
CA TYR A 412 -13.54 20.70 -10.78
C TYR A 412 -14.90 20.66 -10.08
N GLY A 413 -15.68 21.75 -10.19
CA GLY A 413 -16.98 21.86 -9.56
C GLY A 413 -16.97 21.69 -8.01
N GLY A 414 -15.81 21.86 -7.37
CA GLY A 414 -15.63 21.76 -5.93
C GLY A 414 -15.57 20.34 -5.36
N THR A 415 -15.88 19.32 -6.14
CA THR A 415 -16.00 17.93 -5.67
C THR A 415 -15.14 16.92 -6.43
N HIS A 416 -14.85 17.17 -7.72
CA HIS A 416 -14.07 16.25 -8.55
C HIS A 416 -12.60 16.63 -8.52
N LEU A 417 -11.79 15.76 -7.98
CA LEU A 417 -10.33 15.91 -7.95
C LEU A 417 -9.80 15.90 -9.39
N ARG A 418 -9.04 16.89 -9.74
CA ARG A 418 -8.29 16.98 -11.01
C ARG A 418 -7.04 16.14 -10.87
N THR A 419 -6.94 15.05 -11.64
CA THR A 419 -5.87 14.07 -11.49
C THR A 419 -4.55 14.50 -12.13
N GLY A 420 -4.63 15.41 -13.10
CA GLY A 420 -3.51 15.76 -13.98
C GLY A 420 -3.23 14.69 -15.05
N ASP A 421 -3.98 13.60 -15.08
CA ASP A 421 -3.93 12.59 -16.13
C ASP A 421 -4.95 12.95 -17.23
N LEU A 422 -4.57 12.69 -18.48
CA LEU A 422 -5.43 12.88 -19.64
C LEU A 422 -6.04 11.54 -20.06
N GLY A 423 -7.29 11.60 -20.51
CA GLY A 423 -7.97 10.40 -20.96
C GLY A 423 -9.31 10.68 -21.62
N ARG A 424 -10.02 9.61 -21.94
CA ARG A 424 -11.36 9.64 -22.54
C ARG A 424 -12.22 8.49 -22.01
N LEU A 425 -13.51 8.66 -22.05
CA LEU A 425 -14.49 7.59 -21.86
C LEU A 425 -15.05 7.19 -23.24
N ASP A 426 -15.09 5.89 -23.53
CA ASP A 426 -15.73 5.39 -24.74
C ASP A 426 -17.26 5.25 -24.58
N GLY A 427 -17.95 4.85 -25.68
CA GLY A 427 -19.40 4.68 -25.69
C GLY A 427 -19.95 3.63 -24.72
N ASP A 428 -19.11 2.72 -24.20
CA ASP A 428 -19.48 1.70 -23.19
C ASP A 428 -19.03 2.11 -21.79
N GLY A 429 -18.44 3.31 -21.61
CA GLY A 429 -18.02 3.87 -20.34
C GLY A 429 -16.63 3.40 -19.86
N TYR A 430 -15.83 2.76 -20.71
CA TYR A 430 -14.45 2.39 -20.38
C TYR A 430 -13.54 3.60 -20.42
N LEU A 431 -12.70 3.71 -19.37
CA LEU A 431 -11.71 4.78 -19.25
C LEU A 431 -10.40 4.38 -19.93
N PHE A 432 -9.90 5.27 -20.79
CA PHE A 432 -8.60 5.15 -21.45
C PHE A 432 -7.71 6.31 -21.02
N ILE A 433 -6.52 6.01 -20.51
CA ILE A 433 -5.51 7.03 -20.17
C ILE A 433 -4.66 7.27 -21.42
N THR A 434 -4.49 8.53 -21.80
CA THR A 434 -3.76 8.92 -23.04
C THR A 434 -2.45 9.65 -22.74
N GLY A 435 -2.25 10.16 -21.52
CA GLY A 435 -1.04 10.88 -21.13
C GLY A 435 -1.18 11.65 -19.83
N ARG A 436 -0.26 12.55 -19.59
CA ARG A 436 -0.30 13.50 -18.47
C ARG A 436 -0.32 14.93 -18.97
N ALA A 437 -1.11 15.78 -18.32
CA ALA A 437 -1.24 17.19 -18.67
C ALA A 437 0.08 17.98 -18.53
N LYS A 438 1.00 17.52 -17.69
CA LYS A 438 2.33 18.15 -17.51
C LYS A 438 3.36 17.74 -18.56
N ASP A 439 3.09 16.70 -19.32
CA ASP A 439 4.02 16.18 -20.34
C ASP A 439 3.72 16.75 -21.73
N LEU A 440 2.71 17.62 -21.84
CA LEU A 440 2.35 18.41 -23.02
C LEU A 440 2.94 19.81 -22.91
#